data_50ca503512fe4fdf8f89192a6dbbc97d
#
_entry.id   50ca503512fe4fdf8f89192a6dbbc97d
#
_cell.length_a   1.000
_cell.length_b   1.000
_cell.length_c   1.000
_cell.angle_alpha   90.00
_cell.angle_beta   90.00
_cell.angle_gamma   90.00
#
_symmetry.space_group_name_H-M   'P 1'
#
loop_
_entity.id
_entity.type
_entity.pdbx_description
1 polymer ?
#
loop_
_entity_poly.entity_id
_entity_poly.type
_entity_poly.pdbx_seq_one_letter_code
_entity_poly.pdbx_strand_id
1 'polypeptide(L)'
;MTESFNSDTRILLGRKLSGRYVLTSLISSESGTQTWLAKDLVLSREVAVVLTNPFQVINSDHISLFRKEAKLISRLNHPSIITVLDTTGDEDLEAIVIELVKEETLFDYVERTGPLSLTLALQITKQIGDALSYAHEKGVFHGNLNPKHIFLCPDRGPQ
;
A
#
# COMPACT_ATOMS: atom_id res chain seq x y z
N MET A 1 4.66 -23.21 -7.50
CA MET A 1 4.00 -23.49 -6.21
C MET A 1 2.64 -22.81 -6.26
N THR A 2 1.57 -23.59 -6.28
CA THR A 2 0.19 -23.06 -6.29
C THR A 2 -0.09 -22.53 -4.90
N GLU A 3 -0.03 -21.20 -4.73
CA GLU A 3 -0.57 -20.55 -3.54
C GLU A 3 -2.04 -20.95 -3.42
N SER A 4 -2.38 -21.59 -2.31
CA SER A 4 -3.76 -21.91 -1.96
C SER A 4 -4.47 -20.57 -1.72
N PHE A 5 -5.13 -20.06 -2.78
CA PHE A 5 -6.05 -18.94 -2.65
C PHE A 5 -7.09 -19.29 -1.60
N ASN A 6 -6.99 -18.61 -0.45
CA ASN A 6 -7.96 -18.75 0.62
C ASN A 6 -9.36 -18.44 0.04
N SER A 7 -10.41 -19.15 0.48
CA SER A 7 -11.82 -18.94 0.04
C SER A 7 -12.20 -17.46 0.04
N ASP A 8 -11.64 -16.70 0.96
CA ASP A 8 -11.87 -15.28 1.20
C ASP A 8 -11.41 -14.39 0.04
N THR A 9 -10.30 -14.73 -0.63
CA THR A 9 -9.78 -13.98 -1.79
C THR A 9 -10.72 -14.05 -2.99
N ARG A 10 -11.43 -15.17 -3.17
CA ARG A 10 -12.36 -15.36 -4.29
C ARG A 10 -13.59 -14.47 -4.20
N ILE A 11 -14.00 -14.07 -2.99
CA ILE A 11 -15.19 -13.24 -2.76
C ILE A 11 -14.95 -11.79 -3.22
N LEU A 12 -13.68 -11.31 -3.14
CA LEU A 12 -13.35 -9.94 -3.51
C LEU A 12 -12.92 -9.78 -4.97
N LEU A 13 -12.52 -10.86 -5.63
CA LEU A 13 -12.10 -10.83 -7.05
C LEU A 13 -13.28 -10.37 -7.93
N GLY A 14 -13.06 -9.33 -8.73
CA GLY A 14 -14.08 -8.72 -9.58
C GLY A 14 -15.04 -7.79 -8.85
N ARG A 15 -14.94 -7.66 -7.51
CA ARG A 15 -15.75 -6.70 -6.75
C ARG A 15 -15.44 -5.28 -7.22
N LYS A 16 -16.48 -4.48 -7.32
CA LYS A 16 -16.42 -3.09 -7.76
C LYS A 16 -16.69 -2.17 -6.59
N LEU A 17 -15.68 -1.45 -6.14
CA LEU A 17 -15.78 -0.49 -5.04
C LEU A 17 -16.29 0.86 -5.57
N SER A 18 -17.32 1.40 -4.91
CA SER A 18 -17.99 2.68 -5.25
C SER A 18 -18.27 2.85 -6.75
N GLY A 19 -18.55 1.74 -7.45
CA GLY A 19 -18.83 1.76 -8.88
C GLY A 19 -17.65 2.11 -9.79
N ARG A 20 -16.43 2.29 -9.26
CA ARG A 20 -15.27 2.80 -9.98
C ARG A 20 -14.08 1.84 -10.03
N TYR A 21 -13.69 1.25 -8.91
CA TYR A 21 -12.48 0.44 -8.81
C TYR A 21 -12.80 -1.04 -8.83
N VAL A 22 -12.36 -1.78 -9.85
CA VAL A 22 -12.57 -3.23 -9.97
C VAL A 22 -11.33 -3.98 -9.50
N LEU A 23 -11.47 -4.78 -8.45
CA LEU A 23 -10.39 -5.61 -7.91
C LEU A 23 -10.07 -6.75 -8.90
N THR A 24 -8.80 -6.86 -9.33
CA THR A 24 -8.39 -7.81 -10.38
C THR A 24 -7.47 -8.92 -9.89
N SER A 25 -6.60 -8.63 -8.93
CA SER A 25 -5.76 -9.67 -8.30
C SER A 25 -5.27 -9.21 -6.93
N LEU A 26 -5.05 -10.16 -6.03
CA LEU A 26 -4.44 -9.90 -4.73
C LEU A 26 -2.93 -9.70 -4.93
N ILE A 27 -2.38 -8.61 -4.40
CA ILE A 27 -0.94 -8.31 -4.37
C ILE A 27 -0.32 -8.84 -3.08
N SER A 28 -0.91 -8.48 -1.93
CA SER A 28 -0.42 -8.93 -0.63
C SER A 28 -1.56 -9.02 0.39
N SER A 29 -1.35 -9.86 1.40
CA SER A 29 -2.26 -9.98 2.54
C SER A 29 -1.43 -9.96 3.81
N GLU A 30 -1.65 -8.95 4.64
CA GLU A 30 -1.01 -8.79 5.94
C GLU A 30 -2.07 -8.78 7.05
N SER A 31 -1.59 -8.82 8.31
CA SER A 31 -2.49 -8.82 9.46
C SER A 31 -3.40 -7.57 9.46
N GLY A 32 -4.66 -7.75 9.12
CA GLY A 32 -5.69 -6.71 9.15
C GLY A 32 -5.92 -5.96 7.84
N THR A 33 -5.08 -6.12 6.81
CA THR A 33 -5.25 -5.47 5.52
C THR A 33 -4.94 -6.39 4.34
N GLN A 34 -5.54 -6.08 3.19
CA GLN A 34 -5.21 -6.70 1.91
C GLN A 34 -4.92 -5.61 0.89
N THR A 35 -3.87 -5.81 0.09
CA THR A 35 -3.55 -4.93 -1.04
C THR A 35 -3.90 -5.65 -2.34
N TRP A 36 -4.72 -5.00 -3.15
CA TRP A 36 -5.21 -5.53 -4.41
C TRP A 36 -4.76 -4.67 -5.60
N LEU A 37 -4.42 -5.32 -6.69
CA LEU A 37 -4.41 -4.66 -8.00
C LEU A 37 -5.86 -4.38 -8.39
N ALA A 38 -6.12 -3.16 -8.86
CA ALA A 38 -7.45 -2.76 -9.31
C ALA A 38 -7.38 -1.92 -10.58
N LYS A 39 -8.48 -1.93 -11.33
CA LYS A 39 -8.67 -1.07 -12.48
C LYS A 39 -9.59 0.11 -12.13
N ASP A 40 -9.08 1.32 -12.26
CA ASP A 40 -9.88 2.55 -12.22
C ASP A 40 -10.64 2.69 -13.56
N LEU A 41 -11.95 2.48 -13.55
CA LEU A 41 -12.77 2.51 -14.75
C LEU A 41 -12.97 3.92 -15.31
N VAL A 42 -12.83 4.96 -14.48
CA VAL A 42 -12.99 6.36 -14.90
C VAL A 42 -11.74 6.85 -15.63
N LEU A 43 -10.56 6.59 -15.06
CA LEU A 43 -9.30 7.04 -15.62
C LEU A 43 -8.60 5.98 -16.49
N SER A 44 -9.20 4.78 -16.63
CA SER A 44 -8.67 3.67 -17.45
C SER A 44 -7.22 3.29 -17.10
N ARG A 45 -6.89 3.30 -15.82
CA ARG A 45 -5.53 2.98 -15.33
C ARG A 45 -5.56 1.90 -14.25
N GLU A 46 -4.42 1.27 -14.02
CA GLU A 46 -4.20 0.38 -12.88
C GLU A 46 -3.84 1.20 -11.63
N VAL A 47 -4.32 0.75 -10.48
CA VAL A 47 -4.06 1.31 -9.16
C VAL A 47 -3.89 0.19 -8.16
N ALA A 48 -3.28 0.46 -7.01
CA ALA A 48 -3.33 -0.43 -5.87
C ALA A 48 -4.43 0.02 -4.90
N VAL A 49 -5.15 -0.95 -4.33
CA VAL A 49 -6.23 -0.71 -3.37
C VAL A 49 -5.91 -1.46 -2.09
N VAL A 50 -5.68 -0.70 -1.02
CA VAL A 50 -5.49 -1.24 0.33
C VAL A 50 -6.83 -1.22 1.03
N LEU A 51 -7.33 -2.39 1.42
CA LEU A 51 -8.59 -2.52 2.15
C LEU A 51 -8.41 -3.21 3.50
N THR A 52 -9.29 -2.87 4.42
CA THR A 52 -9.41 -3.61 5.69
C THR A 52 -9.84 -5.04 5.38
N ASN A 53 -9.29 -6.01 6.10
CA ASN A 53 -9.66 -7.41 5.88
C ASN A 53 -11.12 -7.64 6.35
N PRO A 54 -12.07 -7.89 5.43
CA PRO A 54 -13.49 -8.03 5.77
C PRO A 54 -13.79 -9.29 6.59
N PHE A 55 -12.86 -10.24 6.64
CA PHE A 55 -13.01 -11.52 7.36
C PHE A 55 -12.43 -11.49 8.78
N GLN A 56 -11.81 -10.40 9.18
CA GLN A 56 -11.46 -10.18 10.57
C GLN A 56 -12.61 -9.42 11.25
N VAL A 57 -12.89 -9.75 12.51
CA VAL A 57 -13.92 -9.05 13.31
C VAL A 57 -13.49 -7.59 13.46
N ILE A 58 -13.99 -6.75 12.56
CA ILE A 58 -13.74 -5.32 12.56
C ILE A 58 -14.85 -4.67 13.37
N ASN A 59 -14.52 -4.11 14.54
CA ASN A 59 -15.45 -3.26 15.25
C ASN A 59 -15.48 -1.85 14.62
N SER A 60 -16.51 -1.09 14.91
CA SER A 60 -16.70 0.29 14.41
C SER A 60 -15.50 1.21 14.66
N ASP A 61 -14.74 0.93 15.71
CA ASP A 61 -13.59 1.74 16.11
C ASP A 61 -12.41 1.56 15.16
N HIS A 62 -12.17 0.35 14.66
CA HIS A 62 -11.13 0.07 13.66
C HIS A 62 -11.43 0.76 12.32
N ILE A 63 -12.69 0.73 11.86
CA ILE A 63 -13.10 1.45 10.64
C ILE A 63 -12.90 2.95 10.80
N SER A 64 -13.29 3.51 11.95
CA SER A 64 -13.14 4.94 12.21
C SER A 64 -11.67 5.37 12.29
N LEU A 65 -10.81 4.51 12.84
CA LEU A 65 -9.37 4.73 12.89
C LEU A 65 -8.76 4.69 11.48
N PHE A 66 -9.08 3.66 10.69
CA PHE A 66 -8.63 3.52 9.31
C PHE A 66 -8.98 4.75 8.45
N ARG A 67 -10.23 5.28 8.57
CA ARG A 67 -10.64 6.52 7.89
C ARG A 67 -9.84 7.74 8.32
N LYS A 68 -9.54 7.87 9.62
CA LYS A 68 -8.72 8.97 10.13
C LYS A 68 -7.30 8.90 9.61
N GLU A 69 -6.69 7.72 9.65
CA GLU A 69 -5.35 7.48 9.11
C GLU A 69 -5.30 7.76 7.61
N ALA A 70 -6.24 7.23 6.82
CA ALA A 70 -6.35 7.50 5.40
C ALA A 70 -6.40 9.00 5.08
N LYS A 71 -7.18 9.77 5.86
CA LYS A 71 -7.28 11.23 5.70
C LYS A 71 -5.98 11.96 6.05
N LEU A 72 -5.20 11.47 6.99
CA LEU A 72 -3.90 12.04 7.33
C LEU A 72 -2.86 11.72 6.24
N ILE A 73 -2.79 10.46 5.82
CA ILE A 73 -1.85 10.00 4.79
C ILE A 73 -2.12 10.69 3.44
N SER A 74 -3.39 10.93 3.09
CA SER A 74 -3.76 11.59 1.82
C SER A 74 -3.26 13.04 1.70
N ARG A 75 -2.78 13.65 2.78
CA ARG A 75 -2.18 14.99 2.78
C ARG A 75 -0.66 14.98 2.56
N LEU A 76 -0.05 13.79 2.57
CA LEU A 76 1.37 13.66 2.31
C LEU A 76 1.63 13.80 0.81
N ASN A 77 2.60 14.63 0.47
CA ASN A 77 3.09 14.80 -0.90
C ASN A 77 4.61 14.89 -0.85
N HIS A 78 5.28 13.78 -1.08
CA HIS A 78 6.73 13.66 -1.01
C HIS A 78 7.20 12.63 -2.06
N PRO A 79 8.31 12.86 -2.78
CA PRO A 79 8.76 11.98 -3.87
C PRO A 79 9.06 10.54 -3.43
N SER A 80 9.38 10.33 -2.15
CA SER A 80 9.64 9.00 -1.56
C SER A 80 8.50 8.49 -0.68
N ILE A 81 7.27 8.99 -0.87
CA ILE A 81 6.07 8.47 -0.22
C ILE A 81 5.05 8.14 -1.30
N ILE A 82 4.50 6.94 -1.25
CA ILE A 82 3.46 6.48 -2.18
C ILE A 82 2.25 7.42 -2.10
N THR A 83 1.79 7.85 -3.27
CA THR A 83 0.70 8.83 -3.38
C THR A 83 -0.65 8.17 -3.12
N VAL A 84 -1.43 8.72 -2.18
CA VAL A 84 -2.83 8.38 -2.02
C VAL A 84 -3.64 9.11 -3.09
N LEU A 85 -4.35 8.36 -3.93
CA LEU A 85 -5.13 8.87 -5.05
C LEU A 85 -6.59 9.12 -4.67
N ASP A 86 -7.13 8.28 -3.79
CA ASP A 86 -8.54 8.34 -3.38
C ASP A 86 -8.76 7.56 -2.09
N THR A 87 -9.90 7.79 -1.46
CA THR A 87 -10.42 6.94 -0.38
C THR A 87 -11.83 6.51 -0.78
N THR A 88 -12.11 5.24 -0.70
CA THR A 88 -13.35 4.66 -1.16
C THR A 88 -13.79 3.55 -0.20
N GLY A 89 -15.00 3.10 -0.35
CA GLY A 89 -15.53 1.99 0.45
C GLY A 89 -16.95 1.67 0.04
N ASP A 90 -17.43 0.55 0.56
CA ASP A 90 -18.82 0.14 0.51
C ASP A 90 -19.32 -0.02 1.96
N GLU A 91 -20.55 -0.50 2.16
CA GLU A 91 -21.16 -0.66 3.50
C GLU A 91 -20.28 -1.49 4.46
N ASP A 92 -19.54 -2.48 3.93
CA ASP A 92 -18.75 -3.44 4.71
C ASP A 92 -17.23 -3.27 4.59
N LEU A 93 -16.75 -2.37 3.73
CA LEU A 93 -15.32 -2.26 3.40
C LEU A 93 -14.88 -0.79 3.31
N GLU A 94 -13.75 -0.51 3.94
CA GLU A 94 -13.02 0.74 3.74
C GLU A 94 -11.76 0.48 2.95
N ALA A 95 -11.45 1.35 2.01
CA ALA A 95 -10.32 1.22 1.13
C ALA A 95 -9.59 2.55 0.89
N ILE A 96 -8.27 2.45 0.78
CA ILE A 96 -7.40 3.54 0.31
C ILE A 96 -6.91 3.15 -1.08
N VAL A 97 -7.08 4.04 -2.04
CA VAL A 97 -6.56 3.87 -3.39
C VAL A 97 -5.23 4.60 -3.49
N ILE A 98 -4.18 3.88 -3.84
CA ILE A 98 -2.83 4.41 -3.97
C ILE A 98 -2.30 4.21 -5.39
N GLU A 99 -1.27 4.96 -5.76
CA GLU A 99 -0.56 4.69 -6.99
C GLU A 99 0.01 3.27 -6.99
N LEU A 100 -0.04 2.61 -8.15
CA LEU A 100 0.54 1.28 -8.32
C LEU A 100 2.04 1.41 -8.56
N VAL A 101 2.83 0.89 -7.64
CA VAL A 101 4.28 0.74 -7.78
C VAL A 101 4.56 -0.67 -8.31
N LYS A 102 5.25 -0.78 -9.47
CA LYS A 102 5.55 -2.06 -10.14
C LYS A 102 6.98 -2.53 -9.89
N GLU A 103 7.76 -1.72 -9.25
CA GLU A 103 9.14 -1.98 -8.91
C GLU A 103 9.25 -2.99 -7.77
N GLU A 104 10.39 -3.66 -7.69
CA GLU A 104 10.65 -4.64 -6.62
C GLU A 104 10.81 -3.96 -5.26
N THR A 105 10.46 -4.69 -4.21
CA THR A 105 10.70 -4.25 -2.84
C THR A 105 12.19 -4.36 -2.47
N LEU A 106 12.62 -3.61 -1.47
CA LEU A 106 13.95 -3.75 -0.90
C LEU A 106 14.19 -5.17 -0.36
N PHE A 107 13.14 -5.82 0.15
CA PHE A 107 13.22 -7.21 0.59
C PHE A 107 13.56 -8.14 -0.58
N ASP A 108 12.80 -8.08 -1.69
CA ASP A 108 13.00 -8.93 -2.85
C ASP A 108 14.36 -8.68 -3.51
N TYR A 109 14.78 -7.40 -3.55
CA TYR A 109 16.09 -7.02 -4.06
C TYR A 109 17.21 -7.69 -3.27
N VAL A 110 17.18 -7.60 -1.93
CA VAL A 110 18.22 -8.19 -1.06
C VAL A 110 18.21 -9.72 -1.12
N GLU A 111 17.04 -10.35 -1.17
CA GLU A 111 16.93 -11.81 -1.35
C GLU A 111 17.54 -12.27 -2.68
N ARG A 112 17.40 -11.49 -3.73
CA ARG A 112 17.92 -11.81 -5.08
C ARG A 112 19.40 -11.50 -5.25
N THR A 113 19.88 -10.39 -4.70
CA THR A 113 21.25 -9.88 -4.95
C THR A 113 22.21 -10.05 -3.80
N GLY A 114 21.72 -10.36 -2.60
CA GLY A 114 22.50 -10.38 -1.38
C GLY A 114 22.64 -8.98 -0.73
N PRO A 115 23.59 -8.81 0.20
CA PRO A 115 23.76 -7.58 0.96
C PRO A 115 23.99 -6.35 0.07
N LEU A 116 23.41 -5.21 0.47
CA LEU A 116 23.58 -3.94 -0.20
C LEU A 116 25.03 -3.46 -0.12
N SER A 117 25.51 -2.76 -1.16
CA SER A 117 26.72 -1.96 -1.04
C SER A 117 26.52 -0.83 -0.02
N LEU A 118 27.59 -0.40 0.64
CA LEU A 118 27.53 0.69 1.61
C LEU A 118 26.93 1.97 1.01
N THR A 119 27.32 2.28 -0.21
CA THR A 119 26.83 3.49 -0.93
C THR A 119 25.30 3.40 -1.13
N LEU A 120 24.80 2.28 -1.62
CA LEU A 120 23.36 2.09 -1.84
C LEU A 120 22.57 2.10 -0.52
N ALA A 121 23.11 1.44 0.52
CA ALA A 121 22.48 1.42 1.84
C ALA A 121 22.36 2.85 2.42
N LEU A 122 23.40 3.66 2.31
CA LEU A 122 23.38 5.07 2.76
C LEU A 122 22.38 5.92 1.97
N GLN A 123 22.31 5.74 0.65
CA GLN A 123 21.34 6.46 -0.20
C GLN A 123 19.90 6.12 0.20
N ILE A 124 19.57 4.83 0.31
CA ILE A 124 18.23 4.37 0.73
C ILE A 124 17.89 4.89 2.12
N THR A 125 18.80 4.75 3.09
CA THR A 125 18.60 5.22 4.47
C THR A 125 18.32 6.72 4.52
N LYS A 126 19.09 7.51 3.75
CA LYS A 126 18.87 8.97 3.69
C LYS A 126 17.49 9.31 3.16
N GLN A 127 17.08 8.71 2.04
CA GLN A 127 15.78 9.01 1.42
C GLN A 127 14.61 8.59 2.30
N ILE A 128 14.71 7.44 3.00
CA ILE A 128 13.72 7.01 3.98
C ILE A 128 13.69 7.99 5.16
N GLY A 129 14.84 8.42 5.66
CA GLY A 129 14.93 9.39 6.74
C GLY A 129 14.27 10.72 6.38
N ASP A 130 14.51 11.23 5.17
CA ASP A 130 13.90 12.47 4.68
C ASP A 130 12.36 12.32 4.57
N ALA A 131 11.88 11.19 4.05
CA ALA A 131 10.44 10.90 3.94
C ALA A 131 9.76 10.78 5.32
N LEU A 132 10.39 10.07 6.25
CA LEU A 132 9.87 9.92 7.62
C LEU A 132 9.85 11.27 8.35
N SER A 133 10.90 12.08 8.23
CA SER A 133 10.95 13.42 8.82
C SER A 133 9.78 14.27 8.34
N TYR A 134 9.56 14.29 7.01
CA TYR A 134 8.43 15.00 6.41
C TYR A 134 7.07 14.51 6.93
N ALA A 135 6.86 13.18 7.04
CA ALA A 135 5.62 12.61 7.54
C ALA A 135 5.41 12.94 9.04
N HIS A 136 6.47 12.84 9.85
CA HIS A 136 6.43 13.16 11.28
C HIS A 136 6.10 14.61 11.56
N GLU A 137 6.63 15.56 10.78
CA GLU A 137 6.27 16.99 10.88
C GLU A 137 4.78 17.24 10.64
N LYS A 138 4.12 16.34 9.91
CA LYS A 138 2.67 16.35 9.66
C LYS A 138 1.86 15.49 10.63
N GLY A 139 2.52 14.93 11.65
CA GLY A 139 1.89 14.08 12.67
C GLY A 139 1.54 12.67 12.16
N VAL A 140 2.14 12.23 11.06
CA VAL A 140 1.93 10.89 10.50
C VAL A 140 3.12 10.00 10.81
N PHE A 141 2.87 8.86 11.44
CA PHE A 141 3.88 7.85 11.77
C PHE A 141 3.61 6.58 10.97
N HIS A 142 4.64 5.97 10.39
CA HIS A 142 4.49 4.76 9.57
C HIS A 142 4.06 3.54 10.41
N GLY A 143 4.61 3.37 11.60
CA GLY A 143 4.24 2.32 12.56
C GLY A 143 4.68 0.90 12.20
N ASN A 144 4.86 0.57 10.92
CA ASN A 144 5.25 -0.77 10.45
C ASN A 144 6.27 -0.72 9.29
N LEU A 145 7.29 0.13 9.42
CA LEU A 145 8.33 0.22 8.39
C LEU A 145 9.20 -1.04 8.39
N ASN A 146 9.27 -1.68 7.25
CA ASN A 146 10.12 -2.85 7.01
C ASN A 146 10.50 -2.94 5.52
N PRO A 147 11.48 -3.78 5.12
CA PRO A 147 11.96 -3.85 3.74
C PRO A 147 10.91 -4.23 2.68
N LYS A 148 9.79 -4.88 3.06
CA LYS A 148 8.69 -5.21 2.14
C LYS A 148 7.81 -4.01 1.81
N HIS A 149 7.90 -2.94 2.61
CA HIS A 149 7.17 -1.70 2.41
C HIS A 149 8.01 -0.60 1.75
N ILE A 150 9.20 -0.93 1.26
CA ILE A 150 10.11 -0.03 0.59
C ILE A 150 10.29 -0.51 -0.84
N PHE A 151 9.86 0.27 -1.82
CA PHE A 151 10.03 -0.03 -3.23
C PHE A 151 11.24 0.70 -3.80
N LEU A 152 12.02 0.02 -4.63
CA LEU A 152 13.23 0.58 -5.25
C LEU A 152 12.89 1.15 -6.63
N CYS A 153 12.52 2.42 -6.68
CA CYS A 153 12.15 3.12 -7.91
C CYS A 153 13.38 3.82 -8.50
N PRO A 154 13.93 3.37 -9.65
CA PRO A 154 15.16 3.95 -10.23
C PRO A 154 15.04 5.45 -10.51
N ASP A 155 13.87 5.91 -10.93
CA ASP A 155 13.63 7.30 -11.34
C ASP A 155 13.20 8.23 -10.20
N ARG A 156 12.77 7.69 -9.07
CA ARG A 156 12.25 8.46 -7.92
C ARG A 156 13.04 8.23 -6.63
N GLY A 157 13.89 7.22 -6.62
CA GLY A 157 14.47 6.67 -5.40
C GLY A 157 13.51 5.75 -4.64
N PRO A 158 13.89 5.21 -3.47
CA PRO A 158 13.05 4.33 -2.66
C PRO A 158 11.78 5.08 -2.19
N GLN A 159 10.65 4.39 -2.28
CA GLN A 159 9.33 4.82 -1.82
C GLN A 159 8.77 3.87 -0.79
#